data_c78a8cd935b09ab30c5dc8aea24fc308
#
_entry.id   c78a8cd935b09ab30c5dc8aea24fc308
#
_cell.length_a   1.000
_cell.length_b   1.000
_cell.length_c   1.000
_cell.angle_alpha   90.00
_cell.angle_beta   90.00
_cell.angle_gamma   90.00
#
_symmetry.space_group_name_H-M   'P 1'
#
loop_
_entity.id
_entity.type
_entity.pdbx_description
1 polymer ?
#
loop_
_entity_poly.entity_id
_entity_poly.type
_entity_poly.pdbx_seq_one_letter_code
_entity_poly.pdbx_strand_id
1 'polypeptide(L)'
;RAVDATAGATHTAQAVVDNVNSTLAALLGKVPVEAKRTVRPMTDYLGEFAVLFTLVMALACFLSPEATRRMRVPALALTVVVLGFWQGAFLSVALLYRWLIFGATPAIRIGVVVMAILSILLPLLTSRRFYCSYLCPFGAAQELLGKVGINRPIPKRILHVARWVRRGFLGAIVLLLLTLPYFDLRDVEPFSAFLIGSASVASVVLAVGSLVASLFVQRPWCRLLCPTGELMAILRRPLHYPKAWYKGEELRKADDELR
;
A
#
# COMPACT_ATOMS: atom_id res chain seq x y z
N ARG A 1 -15.52 -3.04 -34.90
CA ARG A 1 -15.76 -4.02 -33.81
C ARG A 1 -15.58 -3.29 -32.50
N ALA A 2 -16.55 -3.42 -31.58
CA ALA A 2 -16.42 -2.91 -30.22
C ALA A 2 -15.30 -3.68 -29.49
N VAL A 3 -14.62 -2.99 -28.59
CA VAL A 3 -13.62 -3.62 -27.73
C VAL A 3 -14.31 -4.18 -26.50
N ASP A 4 -14.14 -5.46 -26.24
CA ASP A 4 -14.75 -6.15 -25.11
C ASP A 4 -13.74 -6.26 -23.95
N ALA A 5 -14.23 -6.14 -22.71
CA ALA A 5 -13.40 -6.36 -21.54
C ALA A 5 -13.11 -7.85 -21.37
N THR A 6 -11.85 -8.19 -21.10
CA THR A 6 -11.45 -9.56 -20.76
C THR A 6 -12.02 -9.96 -19.39
N ALA A 7 -12.39 -11.24 -19.26
CA ALA A 7 -12.86 -11.80 -18.00
C ALA A 7 -11.86 -11.53 -16.86
N GLY A 8 -12.32 -10.98 -15.74
CA GLY A 8 -11.49 -10.58 -14.60
C GLY A 8 -11.02 -9.12 -14.62
N ALA A 9 -11.45 -8.32 -15.61
CA ALA A 9 -11.18 -6.89 -15.62
C ALA A 9 -11.84 -6.20 -14.42
N THR A 10 -11.07 -5.41 -13.71
CA THR A 10 -11.58 -4.56 -12.63
C THR A 10 -12.50 -3.46 -13.20
N HIS A 11 -13.34 -2.85 -12.36
CA HIS A 11 -14.18 -1.71 -12.76
C HIS A 11 -13.43 -0.60 -13.52
N THR A 12 -12.12 -0.46 -13.27
CA THR A 12 -11.25 0.49 -13.97
C THR A 12 -11.01 0.07 -15.42
N ALA A 13 -10.79 -1.22 -15.69
CA ALA A 13 -10.62 -1.73 -17.05
C ALA A 13 -11.92 -1.60 -17.85
N GLN A 14 -13.06 -1.89 -17.22
CA GLN A 14 -14.37 -1.69 -17.84
C GLN A 14 -14.62 -0.22 -18.19
N ALA A 15 -14.28 0.72 -17.30
CA ALA A 15 -14.40 2.14 -17.58
C ALA A 15 -13.49 2.62 -18.74
N VAL A 16 -12.29 2.02 -18.88
CA VAL A 16 -11.41 2.29 -20.02
C VAL A 16 -12.00 1.74 -21.31
N VAL A 17 -12.49 0.52 -21.30
CA VAL A 17 -13.15 -0.11 -22.46
C VAL A 17 -14.36 0.70 -22.91
N ASP A 18 -15.21 1.12 -21.97
CA ASP A 18 -16.39 1.95 -22.24
C ASP A 18 -16.00 3.31 -22.84
N ASN A 19 -14.91 3.91 -22.33
CA ASN A 19 -14.40 5.19 -22.85
C ASN A 19 -13.82 5.05 -24.26
N VAL A 20 -13.08 3.97 -24.54
CA VAL A 20 -12.53 3.67 -25.86
C VAL A 20 -13.66 3.39 -26.86
N ASN A 21 -14.65 2.57 -26.48
CA ASN A 21 -15.80 2.25 -27.32
C ASN A 21 -16.64 3.51 -27.61
N SER A 22 -16.80 4.39 -26.63
CA SER A 22 -17.54 5.65 -26.79
C SER A 22 -16.81 6.61 -27.73
N THR A 23 -15.51 6.74 -27.60
CA THR A 23 -14.69 7.59 -28.49
C THR A 23 -14.69 7.06 -29.92
N LEU A 24 -14.58 5.74 -30.09
CA LEU A 24 -14.67 5.09 -31.39
C LEU A 24 -16.06 5.32 -32.05
N ALA A 25 -17.14 5.21 -31.27
CA ALA A 25 -18.48 5.46 -31.76
C ALA A 25 -18.69 6.92 -32.21
N ALA A 26 -18.11 7.88 -31.47
CA ALA A 26 -18.12 9.29 -31.82
C ALA A 26 -17.31 9.57 -33.11
N LEU A 27 -16.13 8.98 -33.27
CA LEU A 27 -15.29 9.12 -34.46
C LEU A 27 -15.94 8.49 -35.71
N LEU A 28 -16.71 7.42 -35.55
CA LEU A 28 -17.44 6.77 -36.65
C LEU A 28 -18.78 7.43 -36.97
N GLY A 29 -19.10 8.55 -36.35
CA GLY A 29 -20.37 9.31 -36.58
C GLY A 29 -21.63 8.54 -36.13
N LYS A 30 -21.47 7.48 -35.35
CA LYS A 30 -22.56 6.65 -34.84
C LYS A 30 -22.90 7.10 -33.42
N VAL A 31 -23.87 8.03 -33.31
CA VAL A 31 -24.52 8.49 -32.06
C VAL A 31 -23.66 9.45 -31.19
N PRO A 32 -24.26 10.58 -30.76
CA PRO A 32 -23.65 11.38 -29.70
C PRO A 32 -23.63 10.54 -28.41
N VAL A 33 -22.45 10.25 -27.93
CA VAL A 33 -22.31 9.54 -26.66
C VAL A 33 -22.57 10.53 -25.54
N GLU A 34 -23.79 10.56 -25.05
CA GLU A 34 -24.03 10.99 -23.68
C GLU A 34 -23.14 10.16 -22.79
N ALA A 35 -22.16 10.80 -22.13
CA ALA A 35 -21.35 10.17 -21.12
C ALA A 35 -22.30 9.60 -20.07
N LYS A 36 -22.62 8.31 -20.19
CA LYS A 36 -23.46 7.60 -19.25
C LYS A 36 -22.81 7.78 -17.89
N ARG A 37 -23.35 8.68 -17.08
CA ARG A 37 -22.99 8.78 -15.67
C ARG A 37 -23.24 7.40 -15.10
N THR A 38 -22.18 6.60 -14.98
CA THR A 38 -22.26 5.29 -14.33
C THR A 38 -22.64 5.57 -12.89
N VAL A 39 -23.91 5.34 -12.58
CA VAL A 39 -24.40 5.35 -11.20
C VAL A 39 -23.57 4.29 -10.50
N ARG A 40 -22.75 4.71 -9.54
CA ARG A 40 -21.90 3.79 -8.77
C ARG A 40 -22.81 2.75 -8.10
N PRO A 41 -22.54 1.45 -8.27
CA PRO A 41 -23.36 0.43 -7.64
C PRO A 41 -23.30 0.57 -6.12
N MET A 42 -24.37 0.19 -5.42
CA MET A 42 -24.48 0.28 -3.95
C MET A 42 -23.31 -0.40 -3.21
N THR A 43 -22.73 -1.43 -3.83
CA THR A 43 -21.52 -2.14 -3.34
C THR A 43 -20.30 -1.23 -3.23
N ASP A 44 -20.19 -0.18 -4.06
CA ASP A 44 -19.06 0.75 -4.01
C ASP A 44 -19.17 1.67 -2.79
N TYR A 45 -20.36 2.11 -2.42
CA TYR A 45 -20.59 2.90 -1.20
C TYR A 45 -20.31 2.07 0.05
N LEU A 46 -20.72 0.80 0.09
CA LEU A 46 -20.43 -0.09 1.20
C LEU A 46 -18.92 -0.31 1.34
N GLY A 47 -18.22 -0.45 0.22
CA GLY A 47 -16.74 -0.53 0.20
C GLY A 47 -16.06 0.72 0.74
N GLU A 48 -16.53 1.92 0.36
CA GLU A 48 -16.00 3.18 0.89
C GLU A 48 -16.23 3.30 2.40
N PHE A 49 -17.41 2.95 2.89
CA PHE A 49 -17.70 2.92 4.33
C PHE A 49 -16.78 1.95 5.07
N ALA A 50 -16.54 0.75 4.51
CA ALA A 50 -15.64 -0.23 5.11
C ALA A 50 -14.19 0.30 5.18
N VAL A 51 -13.71 0.99 4.14
CA VAL A 51 -12.39 1.64 4.13
C VAL A 51 -12.32 2.73 5.19
N LEU A 52 -13.30 3.63 5.25
CA LEU A 52 -13.34 4.70 6.24
C LEU A 52 -13.41 4.16 7.67
N PHE A 53 -14.22 3.13 7.91
CA PHE A 53 -14.29 2.45 9.20
C PHE A 53 -12.93 1.85 9.59
N THR A 54 -12.24 1.19 8.65
CA THR A 54 -10.90 0.64 8.88
C THR A 54 -9.88 1.74 9.18
N LEU A 55 -9.98 2.90 8.51
CA LEU A 55 -9.13 4.06 8.78
C LEU A 55 -9.36 4.62 10.19
N VAL A 56 -10.62 4.75 10.62
CA VAL A 56 -10.97 5.22 11.97
C VAL A 56 -10.44 4.25 13.03
N MET A 57 -10.63 2.94 12.84
CA MET A 57 -10.09 1.91 13.73
C MET A 57 -8.56 1.95 13.81
N ALA A 58 -7.88 2.08 12.67
CA ALA A 58 -6.43 2.21 12.62
C ALA A 58 -5.95 3.48 13.33
N LEU A 59 -6.66 4.60 13.15
CA LEU A 59 -6.35 5.87 13.80
C LEU A 59 -6.57 5.78 15.32
N ALA A 60 -7.66 5.18 15.77
CA ALA A 60 -7.91 4.94 17.19
C ALA A 60 -6.81 4.10 17.85
N CYS A 61 -6.37 3.02 17.17
CA CYS A 61 -5.26 2.18 17.62
C CYS A 61 -3.92 2.94 17.64
N PHE A 62 -3.74 3.89 16.74
CA PHE A 62 -2.53 4.70 16.66
C PHE A 62 -2.48 5.78 17.77
N LEU A 63 -3.59 6.46 18.03
CA LEU A 63 -3.67 7.52 19.03
C LEU A 63 -3.65 7.00 20.48
N SER A 64 -4.29 5.86 20.71
CA SER A 64 -4.43 5.26 22.05
C SER A 64 -3.95 3.80 22.07
N PRO A 65 -2.64 3.53 21.92
CA PRO A 65 -2.13 2.17 21.79
C PRO A 65 -2.35 1.30 23.04
N GLU A 66 -2.36 1.89 24.22
CA GLU A 66 -2.60 1.17 25.48
C GLU A 66 -4.07 0.77 25.63
N ALA A 67 -4.99 1.72 25.42
CA ALA A 67 -6.44 1.47 25.52
C ALA A 67 -6.92 0.46 24.45
N THR A 68 -6.31 0.49 23.26
CA THR A 68 -6.72 -0.34 22.12
C THR A 68 -5.85 -1.59 21.92
N ARG A 69 -4.99 -1.94 22.88
CA ARG A 69 -4.08 -3.11 22.76
C ARG A 69 -4.80 -4.41 22.38
N ARG A 70 -5.98 -4.65 22.95
CA ARG A 70 -6.81 -5.82 22.62
C ARG A 70 -7.43 -5.74 21.23
N MET A 71 -7.73 -4.53 20.75
CA MET A 71 -8.33 -4.28 19.45
C MET A 71 -7.32 -4.32 18.30
N ARG A 72 -6.02 -4.33 18.58
CA ARG A 72 -4.97 -4.31 17.55
C ARG A 72 -5.04 -5.52 16.61
N VAL A 73 -5.26 -6.73 17.14
CA VAL A 73 -5.35 -7.94 16.31
C VAL A 73 -6.55 -7.91 15.38
N PRO A 74 -7.79 -7.67 15.87
CA PRO A 74 -8.94 -7.55 14.98
C PRO A 74 -8.83 -6.37 14.01
N ALA A 75 -8.23 -5.25 14.40
CA ALA A 75 -7.98 -4.12 13.50
C ALA A 75 -7.04 -4.50 12.34
N LEU A 76 -5.95 -5.23 12.63
CA LEU A 76 -5.04 -5.74 11.59
C LEU A 76 -5.72 -6.77 10.68
N ALA A 77 -6.54 -7.67 11.23
CA ALA A 77 -7.31 -8.63 10.44
C ALA A 77 -8.31 -7.90 9.52
N LEU A 78 -9.02 -6.88 10.04
CA LEU A 78 -9.90 -6.04 9.25
C LEU A 78 -9.15 -5.33 8.12
N THR A 79 -7.95 -4.80 8.39
CA THR A 79 -7.09 -4.17 7.38
C THR A 79 -6.75 -5.15 6.25
N VAL A 80 -6.38 -6.39 6.58
CA VAL A 80 -6.06 -7.42 5.57
C VAL A 80 -7.28 -7.73 4.71
N VAL A 81 -8.44 -7.93 5.33
CA VAL A 81 -9.67 -8.31 4.62
C VAL A 81 -10.19 -7.15 3.77
N VAL A 82 -10.37 -5.97 4.38
CA VAL A 82 -11.01 -4.82 3.71
C VAL A 82 -10.05 -4.16 2.73
N LEU A 83 -8.86 -3.74 3.18
CA LEU A 83 -7.92 -3.01 2.32
C LEU A 83 -7.13 -3.94 1.40
N GLY A 84 -6.85 -5.19 1.82
CA GLY A 84 -6.14 -6.16 0.99
C GLY A 84 -7.06 -6.82 -0.03
N PHE A 85 -7.94 -7.71 0.42
CA PHE A 85 -8.72 -8.58 -0.48
C PHE A 85 -9.95 -7.92 -1.08
N TRP A 86 -10.70 -7.12 -0.32
CA TRP A 86 -11.97 -6.59 -0.82
C TRP A 86 -11.75 -5.37 -1.72
N GLN A 87 -11.01 -4.36 -1.26
CA GLN A 87 -10.89 -3.08 -1.95
C GLN A 87 -9.60 -2.92 -2.75
N GLY A 88 -8.57 -3.74 -2.47
CA GLY A 88 -7.26 -3.58 -3.08
C GLY A 88 -6.66 -2.18 -2.86
N ALA A 89 -7.02 -1.56 -1.72
CA ALA A 89 -6.64 -0.19 -1.40
C ALA A 89 -5.32 -0.19 -0.62
N PHE A 90 -4.21 -0.03 -1.32
CA PHE A 90 -2.88 0.07 -0.70
C PHE A 90 -2.04 1.15 -1.38
N LEU A 91 -1.20 1.81 -0.59
CA LEU A 91 -0.22 2.75 -1.10
C LEU A 91 1.02 2.00 -1.54
N SER A 92 1.29 2.05 -2.84
CA SER A 92 2.50 1.57 -3.46
C SER A 92 3.29 2.72 -4.07
N VAL A 93 4.58 2.50 -4.36
CA VAL A 93 5.38 3.47 -5.09
C VAL A 93 4.79 3.71 -6.48
N ALA A 94 4.26 2.65 -7.11
CA ALA A 94 3.58 2.73 -8.40
C ALA A 94 2.34 3.64 -8.38
N LEU A 95 1.51 3.54 -7.33
CA LEU A 95 0.32 4.39 -7.18
C LEU A 95 0.71 5.87 -7.02
N LEU A 96 1.69 6.16 -6.16
CA LEU A 96 2.18 7.53 -5.95
C LEU A 96 2.78 8.12 -7.22
N TYR A 97 3.55 7.32 -7.97
CA TYR A 97 4.11 7.72 -9.25
C TYR A 97 3.03 8.05 -10.29
N ARG A 98 2.00 7.19 -10.40
CA ARG A 98 0.86 7.45 -11.29
C ARG A 98 0.13 8.74 -10.94
N TRP A 99 -0.08 9.02 -9.66
CA TRP A 99 -0.71 10.26 -9.23
C TRP A 99 0.14 11.50 -9.54
N LEU A 100 1.46 11.36 -9.47
CA LEU A 100 2.38 12.45 -9.78
C LEU A 100 2.37 12.80 -11.27
N ILE A 101 2.30 11.78 -12.17
CA ILE A 101 2.37 12.01 -13.63
C ILE A 101 1.00 12.34 -14.24
N PHE A 102 -0.01 11.54 -13.89
CA PHE A 102 -1.34 11.61 -14.52
C PHE A 102 -2.34 12.43 -13.69
N GLY A 103 -1.93 12.93 -12.52
CA GLY A 103 -2.83 13.56 -11.58
C GLY A 103 -3.79 12.59 -10.92
N ALA A 104 -4.57 13.13 -9.99
CA ALA A 104 -5.65 12.39 -9.35
C ALA A 104 -6.85 12.35 -10.30
N THR A 105 -7.15 11.20 -10.90
CA THR A 105 -8.32 11.05 -11.76
C THR A 105 -9.61 11.14 -10.91
N PRO A 106 -10.71 11.71 -11.44
CA PRO A 106 -11.97 11.88 -10.69
C PRO A 106 -12.62 10.55 -10.26
N ALA A 107 -12.12 9.42 -10.76
CA ALA A 107 -12.53 8.08 -10.36
C ALA A 107 -11.84 7.57 -9.07
N ILE A 108 -10.94 8.36 -8.47
CA ILE A 108 -10.23 7.95 -7.25
C ILE A 108 -11.23 7.90 -6.08
N ARG A 109 -11.19 6.79 -5.36
CA ARG A 109 -11.99 6.59 -4.16
C ARG A 109 -11.53 7.52 -3.04
N ILE A 110 -12.47 8.20 -2.40
CA ILE A 110 -12.21 9.15 -1.31
C ILE A 110 -11.41 8.48 -0.19
N GLY A 111 -11.74 7.23 0.16
CA GLY A 111 -11.03 6.46 1.17
C GLY A 111 -9.53 6.30 0.89
N VAL A 112 -9.13 6.11 -0.38
CA VAL A 112 -7.70 5.98 -0.76
C VAL A 112 -6.98 7.33 -0.64
N VAL A 113 -7.64 8.43 -1.00
CA VAL A 113 -7.09 9.79 -0.85
C VAL A 113 -6.88 10.13 0.63
N VAL A 114 -7.89 9.89 1.47
CA VAL A 114 -7.79 10.10 2.92
C VAL A 114 -6.69 9.23 3.52
N MET A 115 -6.60 7.96 3.11
CA MET A 115 -5.53 7.05 3.52
C MET A 115 -4.15 7.60 3.14
N ALA A 116 -3.98 8.13 1.92
CA ALA A 116 -2.71 8.69 1.47
C ALA A 116 -2.33 9.93 2.28
N ILE A 117 -3.29 10.86 2.49
CA ILE A 117 -3.07 12.07 3.29
C ILE A 117 -2.67 11.71 4.72
N LEU A 118 -3.41 10.83 5.39
CA LEU A 118 -3.09 10.40 6.75
C LEU A 118 -1.74 9.69 6.83
N SER A 119 -1.41 8.88 5.80
CA SER A 119 -0.15 8.14 5.74
C SER A 119 1.08 9.03 5.57
N ILE A 120 0.91 10.24 5.03
CA ILE A 120 1.97 11.24 4.88
C ILE A 120 1.97 12.19 6.09
N LEU A 121 0.80 12.73 6.45
CA LEU A 121 0.67 13.77 7.47
C LEU A 121 1.01 13.26 8.88
N LEU A 122 0.46 12.09 9.28
CA LEU A 122 0.69 11.57 10.64
C LEU A 122 2.16 11.26 10.94
N PRO A 123 2.95 10.62 10.06
CA PRO A 123 4.39 10.44 10.28
C PRO A 123 5.16 11.77 10.37
N LEU A 124 4.76 12.79 9.61
CA LEU A 124 5.37 14.12 9.67
C LEU A 124 5.12 14.79 11.03
N LEU A 125 3.90 14.66 11.58
CA LEU A 125 3.50 15.29 12.85
C LEU A 125 3.98 14.51 14.08
N THR A 126 3.93 13.15 14.02
CA THR A 126 4.14 12.32 15.22
C THR A 126 5.44 11.53 15.21
N SER A 127 6.20 11.54 14.11
CA SER A 127 7.39 10.72 13.90
C SER A 127 7.15 9.19 14.01
N ARG A 128 5.90 8.73 14.11
CA ARG A 128 5.52 7.31 14.20
C ARG A 128 5.14 6.75 12.83
N ARG A 129 5.31 5.45 12.64
CA ARG A 129 5.01 4.75 11.36
C ARG A 129 3.53 4.35 11.29
N PHE A 130 2.64 5.27 10.91
CA PHE A 130 1.21 4.99 10.87
C PHE A 130 0.85 3.96 9.80
N TYR A 131 1.15 4.25 8.52
CA TYR A 131 0.76 3.40 7.40
C TYR A 131 1.28 1.96 7.53
N CYS A 132 2.59 1.80 7.69
CA CYS A 132 3.23 0.48 7.74
C CYS A 132 2.82 -0.35 8.96
N SER A 133 2.35 0.29 10.04
CA SER A 133 2.02 -0.41 11.29
C SER A 133 0.54 -0.75 11.44
N TYR A 134 -0.35 -0.03 10.74
CA TYR A 134 -1.79 -0.15 10.94
C TYR A 134 -2.60 -0.30 9.64
N LEU A 135 -2.16 0.28 8.52
CA LEU A 135 -2.94 0.34 7.28
C LEU A 135 -2.40 -0.52 6.14
N CYS A 136 -1.10 -0.85 6.14
CA CYS A 136 -0.55 -1.71 5.09
C CYS A 136 -1.06 -3.14 5.24
N PRO A 137 -1.89 -3.69 4.32
CA PRO A 137 -2.46 -5.02 4.46
C PRO A 137 -1.38 -6.11 4.48
N PHE A 138 -0.31 -5.94 3.70
CA PHE A 138 0.79 -6.89 3.68
C PHE A 138 1.61 -6.86 4.99
N GLY A 139 1.83 -5.67 5.55
CA GLY A 139 2.46 -5.52 6.85
C GLY A 139 1.61 -6.10 7.98
N ALA A 140 0.29 -5.92 7.91
CA ALA A 140 -0.66 -6.49 8.85
C ALA A 140 -0.69 -8.03 8.77
N ALA A 141 -0.71 -8.61 7.57
CA ALA A 141 -0.66 -10.06 7.36
C ALA A 141 0.64 -10.66 7.94
N GLN A 142 1.79 -10.03 7.68
CA GLN A 142 3.06 -10.47 8.26
C GLN A 142 3.08 -10.38 9.79
N GLU A 143 2.48 -9.34 10.39
CA GLU A 143 2.40 -9.24 11.86
C GLU A 143 1.49 -10.30 12.45
N LEU A 144 0.34 -10.57 11.83
CA LEU A 144 -0.59 -11.61 12.29
C LEU A 144 0.06 -13.00 12.25
N LEU A 145 0.73 -13.35 11.16
CA LEU A 145 1.46 -14.61 11.03
C LEU A 145 2.63 -14.69 12.02
N GLY A 146 3.37 -13.59 12.21
CA GLY A 146 4.45 -13.54 13.19
C GLY A 146 4.00 -13.77 14.64
N LYS A 147 2.71 -13.52 14.98
CA LYS A 147 2.18 -13.84 16.32
C LYS A 147 1.93 -15.34 16.54
N VAL A 148 1.76 -16.09 15.47
CA VAL A 148 1.59 -17.55 15.52
C VAL A 148 2.94 -18.27 15.48
N GLY A 149 3.95 -17.65 14.83
CA GLY A 149 5.27 -18.21 14.64
C GLY A 149 6.25 -17.94 15.79
N ILE A 150 7.50 -18.39 15.60
CA ILE A 150 8.60 -18.27 16.60
C ILE A 150 9.07 -16.82 16.77
N ASN A 151 8.86 -15.99 15.75
CA ASN A 151 9.04 -14.53 15.74
C ASN A 151 10.37 -14.02 16.30
N ARG A 152 11.50 -14.50 15.75
CA ARG A 152 12.82 -14.07 16.19
C ARG A 152 13.13 -12.62 15.76
N PRO A 153 13.70 -11.79 16.65
CA PRO A 153 14.11 -10.44 16.29
C PRO A 153 15.31 -10.48 15.32
N ILE A 154 15.28 -9.57 14.33
CA ILE A 154 16.37 -9.45 13.36
C ILE A 154 17.57 -8.77 14.02
N PRO A 155 18.80 -9.31 13.91
CA PRO A 155 20.00 -8.69 14.44
C PRO A 155 20.23 -7.27 13.89
N LYS A 156 20.72 -6.35 14.75
CA LYS A 156 20.96 -4.94 14.37
C LYS A 156 21.88 -4.77 13.16
N ARG A 157 22.87 -5.66 13.00
CA ARG A 157 23.79 -5.66 11.85
C ARG A 157 23.03 -5.87 10.54
N ILE A 158 22.11 -6.83 10.50
CA ILE A 158 21.29 -7.13 9.31
C ILE A 158 20.37 -5.95 9.00
N LEU A 159 19.75 -5.33 10.02
CA LEU A 159 18.90 -4.14 9.83
C LEU A 159 19.68 -2.94 9.28
N HIS A 160 20.95 -2.79 9.63
CA HIS A 160 21.81 -1.75 9.09
C HIS A 160 22.05 -1.95 7.59
N VAL A 161 22.43 -3.16 7.19
CA VAL A 161 22.62 -3.52 5.76
C VAL A 161 21.32 -3.40 4.99
N ALA A 162 20.22 -3.93 5.55
CA ALA A 162 18.89 -3.86 4.96
C ALA A 162 18.43 -2.41 4.67
N ARG A 163 18.86 -1.44 5.47
CA ARG A 163 18.56 -0.02 5.21
C ARG A 163 19.21 0.47 3.90
N TRP A 164 20.45 0.09 3.65
CA TRP A 164 21.13 0.42 2.39
C TRP A 164 20.51 -0.31 1.21
N VAL A 165 20.17 -1.60 1.38
CA VAL A 165 19.47 -2.39 0.36
C VAL A 165 18.13 -1.75 -0.01
N ARG A 166 17.30 -1.37 0.97
CA ARG A 166 16.01 -0.70 0.70
C ARG A 166 16.16 0.64 -0.01
N ARG A 167 17.17 1.43 0.36
CA ARG A 167 17.46 2.70 -0.32
C ARG A 167 17.91 2.49 -1.75
N GLY A 168 18.82 1.54 -1.95
CA GLY A 168 19.27 1.17 -3.29
C GLY A 168 18.11 0.66 -4.15
N PHE A 169 17.25 -0.19 -3.57
CA PHE A 169 16.08 -0.72 -4.24
C PHE A 169 15.05 0.37 -4.58
N LEU A 170 14.76 1.29 -3.64
CA LEU A 170 13.91 2.45 -3.92
C LEU A 170 14.53 3.34 -5.01
N GLY A 171 15.83 3.63 -4.93
CA GLY A 171 16.53 4.40 -5.95
C GLY A 171 16.49 3.75 -7.32
N ALA A 172 16.70 2.43 -7.39
CA ALA A 172 16.59 1.66 -8.63
C ALA A 172 15.18 1.71 -9.23
N ILE A 173 14.13 1.57 -8.41
CA ILE A 173 12.73 1.72 -8.85
C ILE A 173 12.48 3.12 -9.39
N VAL A 174 12.88 4.16 -8.68
CA VAL A 174 12.70 5.55 -9.13
C VAL A 174 13.46 5.81 -10.44
N LEU A 175 14.70 5.35 -10.55
CA LEU A 175 15.49 5.48 -11.78
C LEU A 175 14.82 4.75 -12.94
N LEU A 176 14.34 3.53 -12.70
CA LEU A 176 13.66 2.70 -13.71
C LEU A 176 12.37 3.38 -14.20
N LEU A 177 11.58 3.97 -13.29
CA LEU A 177 10.37 4.70 -13.64
C LEU A 177 10.65 5.98 -14.42
N LEU A 178 11.78 6.66 -14.18
CA LEU A 178 12.19 7.85 -14.92
C LEU A 178 12.70 7.51 -16.32
N THR A 179 13.36 6.35 -16.48
CA THR A 179 13.91 5.92 -17.77
C THR A 179 12.91 5.15 -18.63
N LEU A 180 12.03 4.36 -18.01
CA LEU A 180 11.03 3.52 -18.65
C LEU A 180 9.63 3.81 -18.08
N PRO A 181 8.95 4.87 -18.54
CA PRO A 181 7.67 5.31 -17.95
C PRO A 181 6.53 4.27 -18.06
N TYR A 182 6.69 3.25 -18.91
CA TYR A 182 5.73 2.15 -19.09
C TYR A 182 6.10 0.89 -18.30
N PHE A 183 7.13 0.94 -17.43
CA PHE A 183 7.50 -0.23 -16.64
C PHE A 183 6.41 -0.58 -15.62
N ASP A 184 5.93 -1.82 -15.69
CA ASP A 184 4.90 -2.30 -14.75
C ASP A 184 5.54 -2.83 -13.46
N LEU A 185 5.36 -2.08 -12.38
CA LEU A 185 5.88 -2.44 -11.05
C LEU A 185 5.10 -3.59 -10.37
N ARG A 186 4.04 -4.10 -10.99
CA ARG A 186 3.20 -5.15 -10.40
C ARG A 186 3.98 -6.43 -10.09
N ASP A 187 4.99 -6.73 -10.90
CA ASP A 187 5.81 -7.94 -10.75
C ASP A 187 6.80 -7.84 -9.58
N VAL A 188 7.13 -6.64 -9.16
CA VAL A 188 8.16 -6.38 -8.13
C VAL A 188 7.55 -6.17 -6.74
N GLU A 189 6.29 -5.76 -6.67
CA GLU A 189 5.62 -5.47 -5.40
C GLU A 189 4.70 -6.64 -5.00
N PRO A 190 4.89 -7.26 -3.80
CA PRO A 190 4.05 -8.36 -3.32
C PRO A 190 2.62 -7.94 -3.01
N PHE A 191 2.30 -6.64 -3.07
CA PHE A 191 0.95 -6.13 -2.86
C PHE A 191 -0.02 -6.56 -3.95
N SER A 192 0.46 -6.76 -5.17
CA SER A 192 -0.35 -7.24 -6.30
C SER A 192 -0.92 -8.64 -6.06
N ALA A 193 -0.31 -9.44 -5.16
CA ALA A 193 -0.82 -10.76 -4.78
C ALA A 193 -2.21 -10.72 -4.11
N PHE A 194 -2.62 -9.57 -3.54
CA PHE A 194 -3.98 -9.39 -3.01
C PHE A 194 -5.04 -9.22 -4.12
N LEU A 195 -4.62 -8.83 -5.32
CA LEU A 195 -5.52 -8.68 -6.47
C LEU A 195 -5.65 -10.01 -7.20
N ILE A 196 -6.53 -10.88 -6.72
CA ILE A 196 -6.82 -12.19 -7.29
C ILE A 196 -7.24 -12.01 -8.76
N GLY A 197 -6.47 -12.59 -9.70
CA GLY A 197 -6.74 -12.52 -11.14
C GLY A 197 -5.84 -11.58 -11.93
N SER A 198 -5.09 -10.66 -11.30
CA SER A 198 -4.12 -9.79 -11.96
C SER A 198 -2.70 -9.90 -11.39
N ALA A 199 -2.50 -10.80 -10.43
CA ALA A 199 -1.19 -11.03 -9.82
C ALA A 199 -0.31 -11.87 -10.74
N SER A 200 0.96 -11.47 -10.94
CA SER A 200 1.95 -12.29 -11.60
C SER A 200 2.40 -13.45 -10.70
N VAL A 201 2.85 -14.53 -11.28
CA VAL A 201 3.38 -15.68 -10.54
C VAL A 201 4.56 -15.24 -9.65
N ALA A 202 5.43 -14.38 -10.16
CA ALA A 202 6.57 -13.85 -9.41
C ALA A 202 6.12 -13.10 -8.13
N SER A 203 5.12 -12.23 -8.25
CA SER A 203 4.55 -11.50 -7.13
C SER A 203 3.91 -12.41 -6.08
N VAL A 204 3.18 -13.44 -6.51
CA VAL A 204 2.57 -14.43 -5.61
C VAL A 204 3.65 -15.23 -4.87
N VAL A 205 4.66 -15.74 -5.57
CA VAL A 205 5.79 -16.46 -4.96
C VAL A 205 6.50 -15.59 -3.92
N LEU A 206 6.76 -14.32 -4.26
CA LEU A 206 7.40 -13.36 -3.37
C LEU A 206 6.53 -13.07 -2.13
N ALA A 207 5.21 -12.92 -2.33
CA ALA A 207 4.27 -12.70 -1.25
C ALA A 207 4.19 -13.90 -0.31
N VAL A 208 3.97 -15.11 -0.85
CA VAL A 208 3.90 -16.36 -0.07
C VAL A 208 5.22 -16.61 0.65
N GLY A 209 6.36 -16.50 -0.04
CA GLY A 209 7.68 -16.67 0.56
C GLY A 209 7.94 -15.73 1.73
N SER A 210 7.58 -14.44 1.60
CA SER A 210 7.72 -13.47 2.68
C SER A 210 6.71 -13.67 3.83
N LEU A 211 5.51 -14.19 3.55
CA LEU A 211 4.55 -14.57 4.58
C LEU A 211 5.02 -15.80 5.36
N VAL A 212 5.54 -16.83 4.69
CA VAL A 212 6.15 -17.99 5.34
C VAL A 212 7.36 -17.57 6.18
N ALA A 213 8.24 -16.71 5.65
CA ALA A 213 9.36 -16.18 6.40
C ALA A 213 8.91 -15.38 7.64
N SER A 214 7.70 -14.81 7.65
CA SER A 214 7.14 -14.07 8.79
C SER A 214 6.83 -14.97 10.00
N LEU A 215 6.74 -16.28 9.82
CA LEU A 215 6.62 -17.25 10.94
C LEU A 215 7.92 -17.35 11.76
N PHE A 216 9.05 -17.10 11.13
CA PHE A 216 10.38 -17.21 11.77
C PHE A 216 10.96 -15.87 12.16
N VAL A 217 10.69 -14.83 11.35
CA VAL A 217 11.30 -13.51 11.47
C VAL A 217 10.22 -12.44 11.45
N GLN A 218 10.35 -11.46 12.31
CA GLN A 218 9.36 -10.38 12.43
C GLN A 218 9.33 -9.47 11.20
N ARG A 219 8.23 -9.51 10.40
CA ARG A 219 7.98 -8.67 9.23
C ARG A 219 9.17 -8.61 8.25
N PRO A 220 9.64 -9.72 7.68
CA PRO A 220 10.87 -9.77 6.90
C PRO A 220 10.83 -8.84 5.69
N TRP A 221 9.77 -8.86 4.88
CA TRP A 221 9.64 -7.98 3.72
C TRP A 221 9.68 -6.50 4.12
N CYS A 222 8.85 -6.09 5.07
CA CYS A 222 8.74 -4.69 5.48
C CYS A 222 10.05 -4.14 6.06
N ARG A 223 10.86 -4.98 6.71
CA ARG A 223 12.12 -4.57 7.34
C ARG A 223 13.32 -4.66 6.42
N LEU A 224 13.33 -5.62 5.50
CA LEU A 224 14.52 -5.91 4.69
C LEU A 224 14.46 -5.29 3.28
N LEU A 225 13.28 -5.29 2.62
CA LEU A 225 13.20 -5.01 1.18
C LEU A 225 12.20 -3.91 0.81
N CYS A 226 11.15 -3.66 1.59
CA CYS A 226 10.01 -2.81 1.19
C CYS A 226 10.43 -1.38 0.78
N PRO A 227 10.28 -0.98 -0.49
CA PRO A 227 10.63 0.36 -0.98
C PRO A 227 9.65 1.42 -0.45
N THR A 228 8.35 1.10 -0.39
CA THR A 228 7.32 1.99 0.17
C THR A 228 7.60 2.30 1.64
N GLY A 229 8.07 1.31 2.41
CA GLY A 229 8.47 1.50 3.80
C GLY A 229 9.67 2.44 3.97
N GLU A 230 10.64 2.41 3.05
CA GLU A 230 11.78 3.35 3.06
C GLU A 230 11.37 4.74 2.60
N LEU A 231 10.49 4.86 1.60
CA LEU A 231 9.92 6.14 1.18
C LEU A 231 9.22 6.83 2.36
N MET A 232 8.37 6.12 3.09
CA MET A 232 7.70 6.65 4.30
C MET A 232 8.69 6.98 5.42
N ALA A 233 9.80 6.26 5.52
CA ALA A 233 10.86 6.55 6.48
C ALA A 233 11.66 7.82 6.12
N ILE A 234 11.85 8.09 4.83
CA ILE A 234 12.49 9.32 4.34
C ILE A 234 11.58 10.53 4.60
N LEU A 235 10.29 10.43 4.27
CA LEU A 235 9.31 11.49 4.50
C LEU A 235 9.19 11.89 5.98
N ARG A 236 9.40 10.97 6.90
CA ARG A 236 9.36 11.22 8.35
C ARG A 236 10.49 12.11 8.87
N ARG A 237 11.66 12.17 8.18
CA ARG A 237 12.89 12.78 8.69
C ARG A 237 12.96 14.31 8.77
N PRO A 238 12.31 15.09 7.89
CA PRO A 238 12.69 16.51 7.75
C PRO A 238 12.27 17.43 8.88
N LEU A 239 11.21 17.11 9.67
CA LEU A 239 10.57 18.08 10.56
C LEU A 239 10.96 17.98 12.05
N HIS A 240 11.55 16.87 12.51
CA HIS A 240 11.66 16.63 13.95
C HIS A 240 13.07 16.28 14.48
N TYR A 241 14.13 16.32 13.66
CA TYR A 241 15.45 15.89 14.13
C TYR A 241 16.54 16.96 14.06
N PRO A 242 16.93 17.58 15.19
CA PRO A 242 18.20 18.28 15.32
C PRO A 242 19.35 17.26 15.16
N LYS A 243 20.48 17.71 14.59
CA LYS A 243 21.67 16.93 14.21
C LYS A 243 22.27 15.98 15.29
N ALA A 244 21.88 16.15 16.56
CA ALA A 244 22.30 15.33 17.70
C ALA A 244 21.78 13.87 17.65
N TRP A 245 20.68 13.59 16.92
CA TRP A 245 20.04 12.28 16.84
C TRP A 245 20.71 11.31 15.85
N TYR A 246 21.66 11.77 15.08
CA TYR A 246 22.41 10.92 14.13
C TYR A 246 23.40 9.95 14.81
N LYS A 247 23.63 10.13 16.11
CA LYS A 247 24.59 9.35 16.90
C LYS A 247 23.95 8.23 17.74
N GLY A 248 23.34 7.25 17.12
CA GLY A 248 23.10 5.94 17.78
C GLY A 248 21.83 5.81 18.64
N GLU A 249 21.17 6.89 19.04
CA GLU A 249 19.97 6.83 19.90
C GLU A 249 18.69 6.43 19.16
N GLU A 250 18.62 6.71 17.86
CA GLU A 250 17.50 6.31 17.00
C GLU A 250 17.31 4.78 16.91
N LEU A 251 18.40 4.03 16.99
CA LEU A 251 18.33 2.57 16.93
C LEU A 251 17.76 1.97 18.20
N ARG A 252 17.98 2.63 19.34
CA ARG A 252 17.54 2.15 20.66
C ARG A 252 16.04 2.37 20.88
N LYS A 253 15.51 3.58 20.56
CA LYS A 253 14.08 3.87 20.71
C LYS A 253 13.19 3.16 19.67
N ALA A 254 13.69 2.98 18.45
CA ALA A 254 12.97 2.21 17.43
C ALA A 254 12.91 0.70 17.76
N ASP A 255 13.84 0.18 18.56
CA ASP A 255 13.81 -1.20 19.06
C ASP A 255 12.83 -1.35 20.24
N ASP A 256 12.71 -0.35 21.11
CA ASP A 256 11.81 -0.37 22.26
C ASP A 256 10.32 -0.18 21.86
N GLU A 257 10.04 0.54 20.76
CA GLU A 257 8.68 0.62 20.18
C GLU A 257 8.27 -0.66 19.40
N LEU A 258 9.19 -1.59 19.20
CA LEU A 258 8.97 -2.85 18.47
C LEU A 258 8.89 -4.07 19.41
N ARG A 259 9.06 -3.90 20.72
CA ARG A 259 8.76 -4.88 21.76
C ARG A 259 7.34 -4.68 22.28
#